data_7f1deb277bb75c8dbd53fd8771b837e1
#
_entry.id   7f1deb277bb75c8dbd53fd8771b837e1
#
_cell.length_a   1.000
_cell.length_b   1.000
_cell.length_c   1.000
_cell.angle_alpha   90.00
_cell.angle_beta   90.00
_cell.angle_gamma   90.00
#
_symmetry.space_group_name_H-M   'P 1'
#
loop_
_entity.id
_entity.type
_entity.pdbx_description
1 polymer ?
#
loop_
_entity_poly.entity_id
_entity_poly.type
_entity_poly.pdbx_seq_one_letter_code
_entity_poly.pdbx_strand_id
1 'polypeptide(L)'
;MRIRVLLLALILIGASVAYPHGQRSVSGPGPGKIFFYTAKKFGVPILKASLQFENGLSGQGKSFYQVRLQVSSAALGVLFRMNNRFTSTMEAETCVPVQYVKEIDQEGLFKEKKNYLETLTFDPNHQRVLVEKKGDQEIREVSVPAETFDPLSMFARCYLKEDLSSHRDIRMTIYDGLRLRQMVFQPKQEKIKTRIYGEVEAVRLEATTSFASFENKEGVIRIWYTDDGKKTPILMELDLPIGSVRFELDEIRES
;
A
#
# COMPACT_ATOMS: atom_id res chain seq x y z
N MET A 1 28.14 31.04 29.54
CA MET A 1 28.83 30.43 28.38
C MET A 1 27.82 30.36 27.23
N ARG A 2 27.92 31.29 26.27
CA ARG A 2 26.94 31.47 25.20
C ARG A 2 27.44 30.76 23.97
N ILE A 3 26.73 29.70 23.53
CA ILE A 3 27.01 28.99 22.26
C ILE A 3 26.21 29.67 21.17
N ARG A 4 26.94 30.32 20.24
CA ARG A 4 26.38 30.90 19.02
C ARG A 4 26.20 29.77 17.98
N VAL A 5 24.95 29.55 17.59
CA VAL A 5 24.61 28.68 16.45
C VAL A 5 24.74 29.51 15.17
N LEU A 6 25.66 29.11 14.30
CA LEU A 6 25.87 29.70 12.98
C LEU A 6 24.81 29.13 12.02
N LEU A 7 23.92 30.00 11.52
CA LEU A 7 23.02 29.69 10.41
C LEU A 7 23.82 29.81 9.09
N LEU A 8 24.03 28.70 8.41
CA LEU A 8 24.47 28.69 7.00
C LEU A 8 23.23 28.67 6.10
N ALA A 9 22.94 29.81 5.48
CA ALA A 9 21.96 29.92 4.41
C ALA A 9 22.58 29.45 3.09
N LEU A 10 22.14 28.32 2.57
CA LEU A 10 22.44 27.89 1.19
C LEU A 10 21.32 28.36 0.30
N ILE A 11 21.59 29.38 -0.51
CA ILE A 11 20.76 29.85 -1.62
C ILE A 11 21.00 28.87 -2.79
N LEU A 12 20.04 28.00 -3.06
CA LEU A 12 19.99 27.21 -4.29
C LEU A 12 18.98 27.87 -5.25
N ILE A 13 19.53 28.48 -6.28
CA ILE A 13 18.80 28.97 -7.46
C ILE A 13 18.28 27.74 -8.21
N GLY A 14 17.01 27.41 -8.04
CA GLY A 14 16.36 26.33 -8.77
C GLY A 14 15.90 26.79 -10.14
N ALA A 15 16.58 26.35 -11.19
CA ALA A 15 16.04 26.41 -12.54
C ALA A 15 14.81 25.48 -12.62
N SER A 16 13.64 26.05 -12.79
CA SER A 16 12.40 25.32 -13.06
C SER A 16 12.45 24.76 -14.48
N VAL A 17 12.79 23.49 -14.61
CA VAL A 17 12.57 22.73 -15.84
C VAL A 17 11.08 22.44 -15.93
N ALA A 18 10.37 23.16 -16.79
CA ALA A 18 9.00 22.86 -17.16
C ALA A 18 9.01 21.56 -17.96
N TYR A 19 8.57 20.46 -17.36
CA TYR A 19 8.27 19.22 -18.08
C TYR A 19 6.97 19.43 -18.86
N PRO A 20 6.95 19.13 -20.16
CA PRO A 20 5.70 19.18 -20.92
C PRO A 20 4.76 18.11 -20.36
N HIS A 21 3.61 18.53 -19.86
CA HIS A 21 2.50 17.65 -19.50
C HIS A 21 1.89 17.08 -20.78
N GLY A 22 2.50 16.02 -21.30
CA GLY A 22 1.84 15.15 -22.25
C GLY A 22 0.76 14.40 -21.49
N GLN A 23 -0.50 14.78 -21.64
CA GLN A 23 -1.65 13.98 -21.22
C GLN A 23 -1.66 12.68 -22.05
N ARG A 24 -0.90 11.68 -21.63
CA ARG A 24 -1.12 10.31 -22.10
C ARG A 24 -2.45 9.84 -21.52
N SER A 25 -3.34 9.40 -22.39
CA SER A 25 -4.61 8.79 -21.99
C SER A 25 -4.29 7.54 -21.13
N VAL A 26 -4.39 7.68 -19.83
CA VAL A 26 -4.18 6.57 -18.91
C VAL A 26 -5.37 5.61 -19.10
N SER A 27 -5.11 4.36 -19.46
CA SER A 27 -6.12 3.30 -19.57
C SER A 27 -6.85 3.08 -18.23
N GLY A 28 -8.03 2.47 -18.24
CA GLY A 28 -8.82 2.12 -17.03
C GLY A 28 -8.03 1.30 -16.00
N PRO A 29 -8.66 0.83 -14.90
CA PRO A 29 -8.02 -0.04 -13.94
C PRO A 29 -7.47 -1.30 -14.61
N GLY A 30 -6.20 -1.66 -14.32
CA GLY A 30 -5.57 -2.82 -14.94
C GLY A 30 -4.09 -2.95 -14.60
N PRO A 31 -3.48 -4.08 -15.00
CA PRO A 31 -2.04 -4.28 -14.90
C PRO A 31 -1.27 -3.33 -15.85
N GLY A 32 0.04 -3.28 -15.70
CA GLY A 32 0.92 -2.42 -16.50
C GLY A 32 1.05 -1.01 -15.96
N LYS A 33 0.75 -0.77 -14.67
CA LYS A 33 0.89 0.55 -14.04
C LYS A 33 1.74 0.50 -12.79
N ILE A 34 2.54 1.56 -12.62
CA ILE A 34 3.32 1.83 -11.42
C ILE A 34 2.89 3.17 -10.86
N PHE A 35 2.44 3.19 -9.62
CA PHE A 35 2.06 4.38 -8.88
C PHE A 35 3.16 4.72 -7.88
N PHE A 36 3.64 5.96 -7.90
CA PHE A 36 4.66 6.46 -6.98
C PHE A 36 4.05 7.44 -6.00
N TYR A 37 4.35 7.26 -4.72
CA TYR A 37 3.80 8.07 -3.64
C TYR A 37 4.90 8.62 -2.75
N THR A 38 4.64 9.78 -2.17
CA THR A 38 5.44 10.36 -1.09
C THR A 38 4.58 10.64 0.13
N ALA A 39 5.04 10.21 1.30
CA ALA A 39 4.49 10.67 2.57
C ALA A 39 5.37 11.78 3.14
N LYS A 40 4.71 12.87 3.60
CA LYS A 40 5.39 14.03 4.19
C LYS A 40 4.91 14.26 5.63
N LYS A 41 5.83 14.74 6.46
CA LYS A 41 5.53 15.26 7.80
C LYS A 41 6.13 16.64 7.92
N PHE A 42 5.30 17.63 8.25
CA PHE A 42 5.69 19.04 8.27
C PHE A 42 6.34 19.52 6.96
N GLY A 43 5.82 19.04 5.81
CA GLY A 43 6.36 19.38 4.48
C GLY A 43 7.60 18.59 4.04
N VAL A 44 8.24 17.85 4.96
CA VAL A 44 9.45 17.06 4.67
C VAL A 44 9.07 15.65 4.25
N PRO A 45 9.58 15.12 3.11
CA PRO A 45 9.40 13.72 2.73
C PRO A 45 10.00 12.79 3.78
N ILE A 46 9.19 11.89 4.32
CA ILE A 46 9.61 10.90 5.32
C ILE A 46 9.64 9.48 4.75
N LEU A 47 8.69 9.14 3.88
CA LEU A 47 8.62 7.84 3.21
C LEU A 47 8.32 8.04 1.73
N LYS A 48 8.80 7.09 0.91
CA LYS A 48 8.41 6.90 -0.48
C LYS A 48 7.83 5.51 -0.65
N ALA A 49 6.82 5.38 -1.51
CA ALA A 49 6.26 4.10 -1.86
C ALA A 49 6.09 3.99 -3.37
N SER A 50 6.25 2.76 -3.90
CA SER A 50 5.85 2.42 -5.27
C SER A 50 4.95 1.20 -5.22
N LEU A 51 3.83 1.29 -5.93
CA LEU A 51 2.85 0.22 -6.06
C LEU A 51 2.74 -0.15 -7.54
N GLN A 52 3.06 -1.39 -7.87
CA GLN A 52 3.12 -1.89 -9.24
C GLN A 52 2.11 -3.01 -9.44
N PHE A 53 1.37 -2.95 -10.54
CA PHE A 53 0.45 -3.99 -10.99
C PHE A 53 0.97 -4.62 -12.27
N GLU A 54 1.14 -5.93 -12.27
CA GLU A 54 1.64 -6.71 -13.40
C GLU A 54 0.72 -7.88 -13.71
N ASN A 55 0.75 -8.30 -14.98
CA ASN A 55 0.25 -9.63 -15.33
C ASN A 55 1.20 -10.67 -14.72
N GLY A 56 0.65 -11.59 -13.95
CA GLY A 56 1.40 -12.74 -13.47
C GLY A 56 1.54 -13.81 -14.56
N LEU A 57 2.25 -14.87 -14.23
CA LEU A 57 2.40 -16.01 -15.12
C LEU A 57 1.05 -16.72 -15.27
N SER A 58 0.69 -17.05 -16.52
CA SER A 58 -0.43 -17.94 -16.79
C SER A 58 0.01 -19.39 -16.62
N GLY A 59 -0.80 -20.18 -15.92
CA GLY A 59 -0.53 -21.62 -15.72
C GLY A 59 -1.82 -22.41 -15.51
N GLN A 60 -1.87 -23.63 -16.00
CA GLN A 60 -3.02 -24.54 -15.85
C GLN A 60 -4.38 -23.92 -16.26
N GLY A 61 -4.39 -23.06 -17.29
CA GLY A 61 -5.60 -22.39 -17.77
C GLY A 61 -6.07 -21.21 -16.91
N LYS A 62 -5.34 -20.85 -15.86
CA LYS A 62 -5.63 -19.68 -15.01
C LYS A 62 -4.67 -18.53 -15.31
N SER A 63 -5.18 -17.31 -15.25
CA SER A 63 -4.40 -16.08 -15.29
C SER A 63 -4.21 -15.55 -13.88
N PHE A 64 -3.06 -14.96 -13.62
CA PHE A 64 -2.74 -14.35 -12.34
C PHE A 64 -2.39 -12.87 -12.50
N TYR A 65 -2.59 -12.10 -11.45
CA TYR A 65 -2.00 -10.77 -11.27
C TYR A 65 -0.93 -10.84 -10.20
N GLN A 66 0.06 -9.97 -10.34
CA GLN A 66 1.04 -9.72 -9.29
C GLN A 66 1.02 -8.26 -8.91
N VAL A 67 0.94 -7.98 -7.60
CA VAL A 67 1.03 -6.62 -7.06
C VAL A 67 2.25 -6.55 -6.16
N ARG A 68 3.10 -5.55 -6.42
CA ARG A 68 4.29 -5.26 -5.61
C ARG A 68 4.17 -3.89 -4.97
N LEU A 69 4.43 -3.83 -3.69
CA LEU A 69 4.55 -2.59 -2.92
C LEU A 69 5.96 -2.51 -2.33
N GLN A 70 6.67 -1.44 -2.63
CA GLN A 70 7.91 -1.11 -1.95
C GLN A 70 7.72 0.16 -1.14
N VAL A 71 8.16 0.17 0.11
CA VAL A 71 8.15 1.34 0.99
C VAL A 71 9.55 1.56 1.52
N SER A 72 10.08 2.78 1.32
CA SER A 72 11.43 3.15 1.78
C SER A 72 11.41 4.48 2.53
N SER A 73 12.31 4.62 3.50
CA SER A 73 12.55 5.92 4.15
C SER A 73 13.16 6.90 3.16
N ALA A 74 12.77 8.18 3.27
CA ALA A 74 13.31 9.30 2.51
C ALA A 74 14.45 9.99 3.29
N ALA A 75 14.46 11.32 3.38
CA ALA A 75 15.55 12.13 3.92
C ALA A 75 15.93 11.89 5.40
N LEU A 76 15.07 11.24 6.19
CA LEU A 76 15.33 10.95 7.61
C LEU A 76 16.00 9.59 7.88
N GLY A 77 16.63 8.99 6.88
CA GLY A 77 17.26 7.67 6.96
C GLY A 77 18.35 7.51 8.03
N VAL A 78 18.85 8.61 8.59
CA VAL A 78 19.81 8.59 9.73
C VAL A 78 19.13 8.14 11.03
N LEU A 79 17.85 8.49 11.23
CA LEU A 79 17.10 8.15 12.45
C LEU A 79 16.30 6.86 12.32
N PHE A 80 15.84 6.55 11.12
CA PHE A 80 15.03 5.38 10.83
C PHE A 80 15.20 4.97 9.36
N ARG A 81 15.80 3.81 9.12
CA ARG A 81 15.92 3.19 7.81
C ARG A 81 14.82 2.14 7.64
N MET A 82 14.09 2.24 6.56
CA MET A 82 13.09 1.26 6.14
C MET A 82 13.26 0.97 4.65
N ASN A 83 13.25 -0.29 4.28
CA ASN A 83 13.16 -0.75 2.89
C ASN A 83 12.37 -2.05 2.85
N ASN A 84 11.06 -1.93 2.97
CA ASN A 84 10.15 -3.07 2.98
C ASN A 84 9.64 -3.33 1.58
N ARG A 85 9.53 -4.62 1.23
CA ARG A 85 8.90 -5.08 -0.01
C ARG A 85 7.80 -6.07 0.32
N PHE A 86 6.71 -5.93 -0.39
CA PHE A 86 5.55 -6.80 -0.28
C PHE A 86 5.15 -7.22 -1.69
N THR A 87 4.90 -8.51 -1.90
CA THR A 87 4.47 -9.03 -3.19
C THR A 87 3.29 -9.95 -2.97
N SER A 88 2.18 -9.70 -3.65
CA SER A 88 1.02 -10.58 -3.67
C SER A 88 0.81 -11.11 -5.07
N THR A 89 0.67 -12.43 -5.21
CA THR A 89 0.25 -13.12 -6.42
C THR A 89 -1.15 -13.65 -6.20
N MET A 90 -2.08 -13.33 -7.09
CA MET A 90 -3.51 -13.60 -6.93
C MET A 90 -4.17 -14.05 -8.24
N GLU A 91 -5.27 -14.77 -8.17
CA GLU A 91 -6.07 -15.11 -9.34
C GLU A 91 -6.62 -13.82 -9.99
N ALA A 92 -6.51 -13.70 -11.32
CA ALA A 92 -6.89 -12.48 -12.02
C ALA A 92 -8.40 -12.24 -12.02
N GLU A 93 -9.22 -13.27 -11.92
CA GLU A 93 -10.68 -13.17 -11.92
C GLU A 93 -11.22 -12.70 -10.58
N THR A 94 -10.77 -13.29 -9.49
CA THR A 94 -11.32 -13.09 -8.13
C THR A 94 -10.49 -12.16 -7.26
N CYS A 95 -9.23 -11.93 -7.60
CA CYS A 95 -8.20 -11.32 -6.75
C CYS A 95 -7.93 -12.11 -5.45
N VAL A 96 -8.39 -13.36 -5.33
CA VAL A 96 -8.05 -14.22 -4.19
C VAL A 96 -6.55 -14.55 -4.28
N PRO A 97 -5.77 -14.33 -3.20
CA PRO A 97 -4.33 -14.55 -3.24
C PRO A 97 -3.99 -16.03 -3.27
N VAL A 98 -2.90 -16.35 -3.94
CA VAL A 98 -2.24 -17.65 -3.85
C VAL A 98 -0.97 -17.57 -3.02
N GLN A 99 -0.29 -16.42 -3.06
CA GLN A 99 0.92 -16.20 -2.28
C GLN A 99 1.08 -14.72 -1.90
N TYR A 100 1.50 -14.48 -0.67
CA TYR A 100 1.90 -13.16 -0.19
C TYR A 100 3.27 -13.23 0.48
N VAL A 101 4.22 -12.44 -0.02
CA VAL A 101 5.61 -12.41 0.45
C VAL A 101 5.88 -11.05 1.10
N LYS A 102 6.47 -11.08 2.29
CA LYS A 102 6.90 -9.89 3.05
C LYS A 102 8.41 -9.93 3.26
N GLU A 103 9.12 -8.99 2.66
CA GLU A 103 10.53 -8.73 2.92
C GLU A 103 10.62 -7.47 3.78
N ILE A 104 10.98 -7.62 5.03
CA ILE A 104 11.06 -6.53 6.01
C ILE A 104 12.52 -6.24 6.29
N ASP A 105 12.94 -5.01 6.03
CA ASP A 105 14.26 -4.48 6.40
C ASP A 105 14.07 -3.11 7.05
N GLN A 106 14.12 -3.08 8.37
CA GLN A 106 13.92 -1.89 9.19
C GLN A 106 14.98 -1.79 10.26
N GLU A 107 15.50 -0.58 10.45
CA GLU A 107 16.48 -0.26 11.49
C GLU A 107 16.23 1.17 12.00
N GLY A 108 16.31 1.38 13.30
CA GLY A 108 16.12 2.70 13.90
C GLY A 108 16.93 2.85 15.18
N LEU A 109 17.29 4.08 15.54
CA LEU A 109 18.12 4.40 16.70
C LEU A 109 17.58 3.86 18.04
N PHE A 110 16.26 3.64 18.13
CA PHE A 110 15.59 3.22 19.38
C PHE A 110 14.71 2.00 19.19
N LYS A 111 14.84 1.28 18.06
CA LYS A 111 14.06 0.07 17.75
C LYS A 111 15.00 -1.04 17.34
N GLU A 112 14.68 -2.25 17.76
CA GLU A 112 15.38 -3.45 17.29
C GLU A 112 15.34 -3.54 15.76
N LYS A 113 16.47 -3.96 15.19
CA LYS A 113 16.57 -4.27 13.77
C LYS A 113 15.63 -5.40 13.42
N LYS A 114 14.74 -5.18 12.43
CA LYS A 114 13.88 -6.20 11.86
C LYS A 114 14.34 -6.51 10.45
N ASN A 115 14.80 -7.72 10.24
CA ASN A 115 15.20 -8.21 8.93
C ASN A 115 14.69 -9.66 8.80
N TYR A 116 13.61 -9.87 8.03
CA TYR A 116 13.06 -11.19 7.79
C TYR A 116 12.30 -11.25 6.47
N LEU A 117 12.23 -12.48 5.94
CA LEU A 117 11.38 -12.86 4.83
C LEU A 117 10.30 -13.80 5.37
N GLU A 118 9.04 -13.48 5.11
CA GLU A 118 7.89 -14.31 5.48
C GLU A 118 7.01 -14.54 4.24
N THR A 119 6.66 -15.78 3.99
CA THR A 119 5.81 -16.21 2.88
C THR A 119 4.51 -16.80 3.41
N LEU A 120 3.39 -16.32 2.93
CA LEU A 120 2.06 -16.84 3.18
C LEU A 120 1.56 -17.52 1.90
N THR A 121 1.29 -18.82 1.96
CA THR A 121 0.69 -19.58 0.86
C THR A 121 -0.77 -19.85 1.18
N PHE A 122 -1.67 -19.32 0.36
CA PHE A 122 -3.11 -19.44 0.55
C PHE A 122 -3.63 -20.69 -0.16
N ASP A 123 -4.35 -21.52 0.56
CA ASP A 123 -5.01 -22.73 0.06
C ASP A 123 -6.52 -22.62 0.33
N PRO A 124 -7.28 -21.96 -0.58
CA PRO A 124 -8.71 -21.73 -0.38
C PRO A 124 -9.52 -23.04 -0.36
N ASN A 125 -9.07 -24.10 -1.04
CA ASN A 125 -9.75 -25.39 -1.06
C ASN A 125 -9.74 -26.08 0.31
N HIS A 126 -8.65 -25.92 1.07
CA HIS A 126 -8.52 -26.47 2.41
C HIS A 126 -8.76 -25.41 3.51
N GLN A 127 -9.18 -24.21 3.13
CA GLN A 127 -9.49 -23.09 4.03
C GLN A 127 -8.36 -22.82 5.03
N ARG A 128 -7.13 -22.72 4.52
CA ARG A 128 -5.93 -22.50 5.32
C ARG A 128 -4.91 -21.61 4.65
N VAL A 129 -4.02 -21.07 5.46
CA VAL A 129 -2.81 -20.37 5.03
C VAL A 129 -1.61 -21.02 5.69
N LEU A 130 -0.61 -21.36 4.91
CA LEU A 130 0.69 -21.82 5.38
C LEU A 130 1.60 -20.60 5.51
N VAL A 131 2.14 -20.39 6.70
CA VAL A 131 3.04 -19.27 7.01
C VAL A 131 4.43 -19.81 7.25
N GLU A 132 5.38 -19.44 6.38
CA GLU A 132 6.77 -19.81 6.44
C GLU A 132 7.63 -18.56 6.64
N LYS A 133 8.49 -18.58 7.66
CA LYS A 133 9.46 -17.51 7.87
C LYS A 133 10.86 -18.05 7.64
N LYS A 134 11.63 -17.38 6.79
CA LYS A 134 12.99 -17.82 6.46
C LYS A 134 13.86 -17.91 7.71
N GLY A 135 14.39 -19.10 7.95
CA GLY A 135 15.20 -19.40 9.13
C GLY A 135 14.44 -20.10 10.25
N ASP A 136 13.11 -20.13 10.23
CA ASP A 136 12.32 -20.96 11.13
C ASP A 136 12.25 -22.39 10.58
N GLN A 137 12.22 -23.40 11.45
CA GLN A 137 12.14 -24.81 11.05
C GLN A 137 10.69 -25.29 10.88
N GLU A 138 9.73 -24.53 11.41
CA GLU A 138 8.33 -24.89 11.40
C GLU A 138 7.51 -24.01 10.47
N ILE A 139 6.63 -24.65 9.69
CA ILE A 139 5.58 -24.01 8.92
C ILE A 139 4.35 -23.94 9.81
N ARG A 140 3.85 -22.73 10.03
CA ARG A 140 2.62 -22.54 10.81
C ARG A 140 1.42 -22.60 9.87
N GLU A 141 0.47 -23.48 10.18
CA GLU A 141 -0.82 -23.56 9.49
C GLU A 141 -1.89 -22.76 10.26
N VAL A 142 -2.65 -21.96 9.52
CA VAL A 142 -3.73 -21.12 10.07
C VAL A 142 -5.01 -21.38 9.29
N SER A 143 -6.07 -21.78 9.99
CA SER A 143 -7.40 -21.92 9.39
C SER A 143 -8.00 -20.55 9.07
N VAL A 144 -8.48 -20.37 7.84
CA VAL A 144 -9.08 -19.13 7.34
C VAL A 144 -10.26 -19.44 6.42
N PRO A 145 -11.25 -18.53 6.25
CA PRO A 145 -12.27 -18.66 5.23
C PRO A 145 -11.68 -18.73 3.81
N ALA A 146 -12.37 -19.39 2.86
CA ALA A 146 -11.91 -19.56 1.49
C ALA A 146 -11.62 -18.23 0.77
N GLU A 147 -12.47 -17.20 0.97
CA GLU A 147 -12.28 -15.85 0.44
C GLU A 147 -11.52 -14.96 1.44
N THR A 148 -10.30 -15.36 1.77
CA THR A 148 -9.42 -14.55 2.62
C THR A 148 -8.39 -13.87 1.75
N PHE A 149 -8.23 -12.56 1.92
CA PHE A 149 -7.30 -11.71 1.18
C PHE A 149 -6.07 -11.39 2.05
N ASP A 150 -4.94 -11.10 1.39
CA ASP A 150 -3.84 -10.36 1.99
C ASP A 150 -4.03 -8.84 1.78
N PRO A 151 -3.26 -7.96 2.42
CA PRO A 151 -3.42 -6.50 2.27
C PRO A 151 -3.29 -5.98 0.83
N LEU A 152 -2.44 -6.59 -0.02
CA LEU A 152 -2.28 -6.14 -1.41
C LEU A 152 -3.36 -6.70 -2.33
N SER A 153 -3.77 -7.94 -2.13
CA SER A 153 -4.87 -8.53 -2.89
C SER A 153 -6.21 -7.87 -2.55
N MET A 154 -6.44 -7.47 -1.29
CA MET A 154 -7.56 -6.62 -0.89
C MET A 154 -7.53 -5.29 -1.65
N PHE A 155 -6.37 -4.61 -1.68
CA PHE A 155 -6.22 -3.35 -2.42
C PHE A 155 -6.50 -3.56 -3.92
N ALA A 156 -5.93 -4.63 -4.51
CA ALA A 156 -6.16 -4.98 -5.91
C ALA A 156 -7.64 -5.25 -6.21
N ARG A 157 -8.34 -5.95 -5.32
CA ARG A 157 -9.78 -6.21 -5.44
C ARG A 157 -10.57 -4.90 -5.50
N CYS A 158 -10.32 -3.96 -4.58
CA CYS A 158 -10.96 -2.64 -4.59
C CYS A 158 -10.66 -1.88 -5.89
N TYR A 159 -9.40 -1.88 -6.34
CA TYR A 159 -8.98 -1.16 -7.54
C TYR A 159 -9.54 -1.77 -8.84
N LEU A 160 -9.46 -3.09 -8.98
CA LEU A 160 -9.75 -3.77 -10.25
C LEU A 160 -11.21 -4.21 -10.40
N LYS A 161 -11.86 -4.60 -9.32
CA LYS A 161 -13.13 -5.34 -9.38
C LYS A 161 -14.32 -4.62 -8.76
N GLU A 162 -14.12 -3.96 -7.61
CA GLU A 162 -15.25 -3.37 -6.89
C GLU A 162 -15.85 -2.14 -7.61
N ASP A 163 -17.17 -2.07 -7.62
CA ASP A 163 -17.88 -0.87 -8.05
C ASP A 163 -17.98 0.11 -6.89
N LEU A 164 -17.04 1.07 -6.86
CA LEU A 164 -16.95 2.07 -5.80
C LEU A 164 -18.08 3.11 -5.87
N SER A 165 -18.74 3.26 -7.03
CA SER A 165 -19.85 4.19 -7.23
C SER A 165 -21.18 3.68 -6.65
N SER A 166 -21.26 2.39 -6.35
CA SER A 166 -22.48 1.76 -5.79
C SER A 166 -22.80 2.20 -4.36
N HIS A 167 -21.87 2.85 -3.67
CA HIS A 167 -21.97 3.26 -2.25
C HIS A 167 -22.30 2.13 -1.27
N ARG A 168 -22.11 0.87 -1.67
CA ARG A 168 -22.35 -0.30 -0.83
C ARG A 168 -21.11 -0.62 -0.03
N ASP A 169 -21.32 -1.05 1.22
CA ASP A 169 -20.23 -1.57 2.04
C ASP A 169 -19.53 -2.74 1.35
N ILE A 170 -18.21 -2.68 1.30
CA ILE A 170 -17.36 -3.76 0.78
C ILE A 170 -16.79 -4.52 1.97
N ARG A 171 -17.18 -5.80 2.09
CA ARG A 171 -16.77 -6.66 3.22
C ARG A 171 -15.71 -7.64 2.76
N MET A 172 -14.58 -7.68 3.45
CA MET A 172 -13.48 -8.60 3.14
C MET A 172 -12.89 -9.19 4.40
N THR A 173 -12.52 -10.46 4.34
CA THR A 173 -11.70 -11.11 5.36
C THR A 173 -10.23 -10.99 4.96
N ILE A 174 -9.39 -10.47 5.85
CA ILE A 174 -7.98 -10.18 5.57
C ILE A 174 -7.09 -10.88 6.57
N TYR A 175 -6.05 -11.55 6.06
CA TYR A 175 -4.99 -12.15 6.86
C TYR A 175 -3.61 -11.61 6.44
N ASP A 176 -2.90 -10.98 7.36
CA ASP A 176 -1.62 -10.32 7.13
C ASP A 176 -0.40 -11.14 7.60
N GLY A 177 -0.63 -12.41 7.99
CA GLY A 177 0.36 -13.29 8.63
C GLY A 177 0.37 -13.21 10.15
N LEU A 178 -0.32 -12.22 10.74
CA LEU A 178 -0.42 -12.05 12.18
C LEU A 178 -1.84 -12.31 12.68
N ARG A 179 -2.84 -11.75 11.99
CA ARG A 179 -4.24 -11.83 12.43
C ARG A 179 -5.22 -11.92 11.27
N LEU A 180 -6.27 -12.69 11.50
CA LEU A 180 -7.47 -12.70 10.68
C LEU A 180 -8.39 -11.58 11.13
N ARG A 181 -8.86 -10.75 10.18
CA ARG A 181 -9.74 -9.61 10.44
C ARG A 181 -10.84 -9.55 9.41
N GLN A 182 -12.03 -9.17 9.83
CA GLN A 182 -13.07 -8.71 8.92
C GLN A 182 -12.97 -7.19 8.81
N MET A 183 -12.85 -6.70 7.58
CA MET A 183 -12.84 -5.28 7.29
C MET A 183 -14.09 -4.92 6.50
N VAL A 184 -14.70 -3.81 6.87
CA VAL A 184 -15.86 -3.24 6.17
C VAL A 184 -15.44 -1.86 5.66
N PHE A 185 -15.28 -1.75 4.36
CA PHE A 185 -14.99 -0.47 3.72
C PHE A 185 -16.28 0.24 3.36
N GLN A 186 -16.39 1.48 3.77
CA GLN A 186 -17.52 2.35 3.48
C GLN A 186 -17.12 3.35 2.39
N PRO A 187 -17.68 3.23 1.17
CA PRO A 187 -17.44 4.19 0.11
C PRO A 187 -18.14 5.52 0.42
N LYS A 188 -17.41 6.63 0.28
CA LYS A 188 -17.95 7.98 0.43
C LYS A 188 -17.39 8.88 -0.66
N GLN A 189 -18.28 9.52 -1.41
CA GLN A 189 -17.88 10.56 -2.36
C GLN A 189 -17.48 11.84 -1.64
N GLU A 190 -16.38 12.42 -2.09
CA GLU A 190 -15.93 13.73 -1.62
C GLU A 190 -15.00 14.40 -2.63
N LYS A 191 -14.94 15.71 -2.56
CA LYS A 191 -14.01 16.50 -3.36
C LYS A 191 -12.74 16.73 -2.58
N ILE A 192 -11.61 16.37 -3.17
CA ILE A 192 -10.30 16.54 -2.53
C ILE A 192 -9.34 17.32 -3.43
N LYS A 193 -8.31 17.90 -2.83
CA LYS A 193 -7.24 18.58 -3.55
C LYS A 193 -5.96 17.76 -3.44
N THR A 194 -5.37 17.44 -4.57
CA THR A 194 -4.08 16.75 -4.67
C THR A 194 -3.10 17.53 -5.52
N ARG A 195 -1.82 17.21 -5.39
CA ARG A 195 -0.76 17.93 -6.11
C ARG A 195 -0.83 17.72 -7.63
N ILE A 196 -1.09 16.51 -8.09
CA ILE A 196 -1.06 16.17 -9.52
C ILE A 196 -2.41 16.32 -10.24
N TYR A 197 -3.52 16.25 -9.50
CA TYR A 197 -4.87 16.38 -10.07
C TYR A 197 -5.53 17.74 -9.77
N GLY A 198 -4.96 18.57 -8.87
CA GLY A 198 -5.67 19.73 -8.35
C GLY A 198 -6.90 19.31 -7.55
N GLU A 199 -8.04 19.99 -7.75
CA GLU A 199 -9.33 19.56 -7.23
C GLU A 199 -9.88 18.42 -8.07
N VAL A 200 -10.32 17.34 -7.43
CA VAL A 200 -10.83 16.13 -8.09
C VAL A 200 -11.93 15.50 -7.25
N GLU A 201 -12.98 15.02 -7.93
CA GLU A 201 -13.98 14.16 -7.31
C GLU A 201 -13.36 12.78 -7.06
N ALA A 202 -13.56 12.26 -5.86
CA ALA A 202 -12.97 11.02 -5.40
C ALA A 202 -13.96 10.19 -4.58
N VAL A 203 -13.79 8.88 -4.62
CA VAL A 203 -14.45 7.96 -3.69
C VAL A 203 -13.43 7.56 -2.64
N ARG A 204 -13.70 7.89 -1.38
CA ARG A 204 -12.94 7.43 -0.22
C ARG A 204 -13.47 6.10 0.26
N LEU A 205 -12.62 5.11 0.35
CA LEU A 205 -12.85 3.89 1.11
C LEU A 205 -12.24 4.04 2.50
N GLU A 206 -13.05 3.87 3.53
CA GLU A 206 -12.60 3.95 4.92
C GLU A 206 -12.96 2.66 5.65
N ALA A 207 -11.98 2.09 6.38
CA ALA A 207 -12.21 0.96 7.26
C ALA A 207 -11.41 1.11 8.56
N THR A 208 -12.06 0.78 9.68
CA THR A 208 -11.38 0.64 10.97
C THR A 208 -10.70 -0.72 11.03
N THR A 209 -9.47 -0.74 11.54
CA THR A 209 -8.67 -1.95 11.74
C THR A 209 -7.79 -1.82 12.97
N SER A 210 -7.30 -2.94 13.47
CA SER A 210 -6.30 -2.93 14.54
C SER A 210 -4.92 -3.23 13.97
N PHE A 211 -3.91 -2.48 14.39
CA PHE A 211 -2.53 -2.68 13.93
C PHE A 211 -1.74 -3.51 14.94
N ALA A 212 -1.32 -4.72 14.55
CA ALA A 212 -0.55 -5.62 15.42
C ALA A 212 0.77 -4.99 15.90
N SER A 213 1.40 -4.16 15.07
CA SER A 213 2.63 -3.43 15.41
C SER A 213 2.46 -2.39 16.54
N PHE A 214 1.23 -2.08 16.93
CA PHE A 214 0.87 -1.10 17.95
C PHE A 214 -0.01 -1.70 19.04
N GLU A 215 0.35 -2.91 19.51
CA GLU A 215 -0.37 -3.58 20.61
C GLU A 215 -1.87 -3.77 20.31
N ASN A 216 -2.23 -3.89 19.02
CA ASN A 216 -3.60 -4.02 18.53
C ASN A 216 -4.50 -2.81 18.80
N LYS A 217 -3.93 -1.64 19.02
CA LYS A 217 -4.70 -0.42 19.03
C LYS A 217 -5.39 -0.22 17.69
N GLU A 218 -6.60 0.27 17.77
CA GLU A 218 -7.40 0.59 16.60
C GLU A 218 -6.79 1.76 15.83
N GLY A 219 -6.97 1.73 14.54
CA GLY A 219 -6.64 2.80 13.63
C GLY A 219 -7.52 2.71 12.40
N VAL A 220 -7.35 3.65 11.48
CA VAL A 220 -8.19 3.77 10.29
C VAL A 220 -7.31 3.71 9.05
N ILE A 221 -7.76 2.96 8.06
CA ILE A 221 -7.19 2.97 6.72
C ILE A 221 -8.17 3.73 5.83
N ARG A 222 -7.66 4.72 5.09
CA ARG A 222 -8.41 5.47 4.08
C ARG A 222 -7.67 5.40 2.75
N ILE A 223 -8.42 5.14 1.67
CA ILE A 223 -7.88 5.12 0.32
C ILE A 223 -8.84 5.93 -0.55
N TRP A 224 -8.31 6.91 -1.29
CA TRP A 224 -9.09 7.73 -2.22
C TRP A 224 -8.77 7.30 -3.64
N TYR A 225 -9.80 6.98 -4.37
CA TYR A 225 -9.76 6.69 -5.80
C TYR A 225 -10.43 7.84 -6.56
N THR A 226 -9.93 8.18 -7.75
CA THR A 226 -10.65 9.12 -8.62
C THR A 226 -12.04 8.55 -8.94
N ASP A 227 -13.07 9.43 -8.90
CA ASP A 227 -14.44 9.07 -9.27
C ASP A 227 -14.62 9.15 -10.80
N ASP A 228 -13.87 8.33 -11.50
CA ASP A 228 -13.88 8.17 -12.93
C ASP A 228 -13.66 6.69 -13.31
N GLY A 229 -13.78 6.36 -14.58
CA GLY A 229 -13.55 4.99 -15.05
C GLY A 229 -12.12 4.45 -14.82
N LYS A 230 -11.17 5.31 -14.42
CA LYS A 230 -9.78 4.92 -14.17
C LYS A 230 -9.56 4.44 -12.73
N LYS A 231 -10.37 4.89 -11.79
CA LYS A 231 -10.25 4.59 -10.35
C LYS A 231 -8.81 4.72 -9.83
N THR A 232 -8.12 5.80 -10.22
CA THR A 232 -6.72 6.00 -9.82
C THR A 232 -6.61 6.15 -8.31
N PRO A 233 -5.78 5.37 -7.60
CA PRO A 233 -5.57 5.51 -6.16
C PRO A 233 -4.67 6.71 -5.87
N ILE A 234 -5.28 7.89 -5.65
CA ILE A 234 -4.56 9.18 -5.58
C ILE A 234 -4.03 9.52 -4.20
N LEU A 235 -4.59 8.88 -3.17
CA LEU A 235 -4.23 9.17 -1.79
C LEU A 235 -4.48 7.95 -0.91
N MET A 236 -3.56 7.67 0.01
CA MET A 236 -3.71 6.65 1.05
C MET A 236 -3.32 7.24 2.40
N GLU A 237 -4.13 7.00 3.42
CA GLU A 237 -3.86 7.44 4.78
C GLU A 237 -4.00 6.28 5.76
N LEU A 238 -3.00 6.15 6.62
CA LEU A 238 -2.98 5.23 7.73
C LEU A 238 -3.02 6.06 9.01
N ASP A 239 -4.16 6.02 9.69
CA ASP A 239 -4.32 6.68 10.98
C ASP A 239 -3.91 5.70 12.07
N LEU A 240 -2.69 5.88 12.55
CA LEU A 240 -2.04 5.00 13.52
C LEU A 240 -2.13 5.62 14.93
N PRO A 241 -2.05 4.83 16.00
CA PRO A 241 -2.04 5.34 17.38
C PRO A 241 -0.96 6.39 17.69
N ILE A 242 0.07 6.46 16.86
CA ILE A 242 1.19 7.42 16.99
C ILE A 242 1.09 8.59 16.01
N GLY A 243 -0.01 8.71 15.29
CA GLY A 243 -0.27 9.75 14.30
C GLY A 243 -0.47 9.21 12.90
N SER A 244 -1.00 10.05 12.03
CA SER A 244 -1.36 9.68 10.66
C SER A 244 -0.17 9.74 9.72
N VAL A 245 -0.11 8.79 8.81
CA VAL A 245 0.83 8.76 7.67
C VAL A 245 0.01 8.83 6.39
N ARG A 246 0.21 9.88 5.61
CA ARG A 246 -0.52 10.16 4.38
C ARG A 246 0.41 10.08 3.18
N PHE A 247 0.13 9.14 2.28
CA PHE A 247 0.83 8.92 1.02
C PHE A 247 0.04 9.58 -0.12
N GLU A 248 0.58 10.60 -0.71
CA GLU A 248 0.00 11.29 -1.87
C GLU A 248 0.68 10.83 -3.15
N LEU A 249 -0.12 10.59 -4.19
CA LEU A 249 0.37 10.17 -5.50
C LEU A 249 1.21 11.28 -6.14
N ASP A 250 2.41 10.92 -6.57
CA ASP A 250 3.37 11.80 -7.23
C ASP A 250 3.42 11.61 -8.74
N GLU A 251 3.35 10.35 -9.18
CA GLU A 251 3.56 9.97 -10.57
C GLU A 251 2.89 8.63 -10.88
N ILE A 252 2.46 8.46 -12.13
CA ILE A 252 2.02 7.19 -12.69
C ILE A 252 2.89 6.90 -13.90
N ARG A 253 3.42 5.68 -13.97
CA ARG A 253 4.12 5.15 -15.15
C ARG A 253 3.39 3.92 -15.65
N GLU A 254 3.40 3.74 -16.96
CA GLU A 254 3.05 2.47 -17.60
C GLU A 254 4.32 1.63 -17.70
N SER A 255 4.24 0.32 -17.33
CA SER A 255 5.34 -0.65 -17.35
C SER A 255 5.34 -1.46 -18.64
#